data_f81a94068af2c452e7abeceda3a07212
#
_entry.id   f81a94068af2c452e7abeceda3a07212
#
_cell.length_a   1.000
_cell.length_b   1.000
_cell.length_c   1.000
_cell.angle_alpha   90.00
_cell.angle_beta   90.00
_cell.angle_gamma   90.00
#
_symmetry.space_group_name_H-M   'P 1'
#
loop_
_entity.id
_entity.type
_entity.pdbx_description
1 polymer ?
#
loop_
_entity_poly.entity_id
_entity_poly.type
_entity_poly.pdbx_seq_one_letter_code
_entity_poly.pdbx_strand_id
1 'polypeptide(L)'
;MFDILDTTLREGEQTPYVNFSVDEKIQIAKMLDCVGVEMIEAGDPSVSPNVAKAIEKIASLGLRAEVVAHSIASRSGIDRAKACGANRVAIFYA
;
A
#
# COMPACT_ATOMS: atom_id res chain seq x y z
N MET A 1 6.63 2.36 22.87
CA MET A 1 6.47 1.29 21.86
C MET A 1 6.56 1.90 20.48
N PHE A 2 7.27 1.27 19.58
CA PHE A 2 7.44 1.78 18.22
C PHE A 2 6.69 0.89 17.25
N ASP A 3 5.98 1.53 16.31
CA ASP A 3 5.36 0.84 15.21
C ASP A 3 6.22 1.01 13.97
N ILE A 4 6.37 -0.05 13.19
CA ILE A 4 7.16 -0.04 11.96
C ILE A 4 6.23 0.08 10.76
N LEU A 5 6.43 1.13 9.96
CA LEU A 5 5.77 1.30 8.68
C LEU A 5 6.76 0.94 7.58
N ASP A 6 6.46 -0.09 6.81
CA ASP A 6 7.29 -0.47 5.66
C ASP A 6 6.76 0.20 4.40
N THR A 7 7.65 0.83 3.64
CA THR A 7 7.31 1.57 2.43
C THR A 7 7.85 0.92 1.15
N THR A 8 8.32 -0.31 1.22
CA THR A 8 8.95 -1.00 0.09
C THR A 8 8.06 -1.00 -1.16
N LEU A 9 6.79 -1.33 -1.00
CA LEU A 9 5.88 -1.44 -2.14
C LEU A 9 5.62 -0.09 -2.80
N ARG A 10 5.48 0.98 -2.02
CA ARG A 10 5.28 2.31 -2.57
C ARG A 10 6.54 2.86 -3.21
N GLU A 11 7.67 2.79 -2.50
CA GLU A 11 8.95 3.32 -2.99
C GLU A 11 9.48 2.52 -4.17
N GLY A 12 9.24 1.22 -4.20
CA GLY A 12 9.63 0.38 -5.32
C GLY A 12 9.00 0.86 -6.63
N GLU A 13 7.75 1.31 -6.59
CA GLU A 13 7.08 1.84 -7.77
C GLU A 13 7.70 3.14 -8.26
N GLN A 14 8.38 3.89 -7.39
CA GLN A 14 9.02 5.16 -7.72
C GLN A 14 10.46 4.99 -8.17
N THR A 15 11.01 3.80 -8.05
CA THR A 15 12.40 3.53 -8.44
C THR A 15 12.45 3.20 -9.93
N PRO A 16 13.29 3.90 -10.73
CA PRO A 16 13.42 3.60 -12.15
C PRO A 16 13.76 2.13 -12.40
N TYR A 17 13.13 1.54 -13.39
CA TYR A 17 13.34 0.14 -13.81
C TYR A 17 12.90 -0.91 -12.78
N VAL A 18 12.27 -0.51 -11.69
CA VAL A 18 11.67 -1.44 -10.75
C VAL A 18 10.16 -1.44 -10.98
N ASN A 19 9.61 -2.61 -11.27
CA ASN A 19 8.19 -2.75 -11.54
C ASN A 19 7.72 -4.10 -11.00
N PHE A 20 6.99 -4.06 -9.90
CA PHE A 20 6.43 -5.27 -9.30
C PHE A 20 5.09 -5.61 -9.91
N SER A 21 4.89 -6.88 -10.26
CA SER A 21 3.56 -7.38 -10.62
C SER A 21 2.66 -7.41 -9.39
N VAL A 22 1.35 -7.53 -9.62
CA VAL A 22 0.39 -7.65 -8.51
C VAL A 22 0.74 -8.87 -7.65
N ASP A 23 1.07 -10.00 -8.27
CA ASP A 23 1.42 -11.21 -7.53
C ASP A 23 2.71 -11.04 -6.71
N GLU A 24 3.71 -10.36 -7.26
CA GLU A 24 4.94 -10.06 -6.53
C GLU A 24 4.65 -9.17 -5.33
N LYS A 25 3.81 -8.17 -5.49
CA LYS A 25 3.41 -7.29 -4.38
C LYS A 25 2.70 -8.05 -3.27
N ILE A 26 1.85 -9.00 -3.64
CA ILE A 26 1.16 -9.84 -2.66
C ILE A 26 2.17 -10.69 -1.87
N GLN A 27 3.15 -11.28 -2.56
CA GLN A 27 4.18 -12.05 -1.89
C GLN A 27 5.03 -11.19 -0.95
N ILE A 28 5.41 -10.00 -1.38
CA ILE A 28 6.15 -9.06 -0.53
C ILE A 28 5.35 -8.70 0.71
N ALA A 29 4.06 -8.40 0.55
CA ALA A 29 3.19 -8.07 1.67
C ALA A 29 3.09 -9.21 2.68
N LYS A 30 2.95 -10.44 2.20
CA LYS A 30 2.92 -11.62 3.07
C LYS A 30 4.23 -11.80 3.83
N MET A 31 5.36 -11.57 3.18
CA MET A 31 6.67 -11.69 3.82
C MET A 31 6.83 -10.62 4.91
N LEU A 32 6.43 -9.38 4.61
CA LEU A 32 6.50 -8.28 5.59
C LEU A 32 5.62 -8.55 6.81
N ASP A 33 4.43 -9.08 6.58
CA ASP A 33 3.53 -9.46 7.66
C ASP A 33 4.14 -10.57 8.51
N CYS A 34 4.76 -11.55 7.87
CA CYS A 34 5.41 -12.66 8.56
C CYS A 34 6.57 -12.20 9.43
N VAL A 35 7.33 -11.20 8.98
CA VAL A 35 8.44 -10.62 9.74
C VAL A 35 7.95 -9.79 10.92
N GLY A 36 6.70 -9.32 10.88
CA GLY A 36 6.07 -8.66 12.02
C GLY A 36 6.00 -7.14 11.93
N VAL A 37 6.10 -6.55 10.72
CA VAL A 37 5.87 -5.11 10.59
C VAL A 37 4.40 -4.80 10.91
N GLU A 38 4.14 -3.66 11.52
CA GLU A 38 2.80 -3.28 11.95
C GLU A 38 1.98 -2.68 10.83
N MET A 39 2.63 -1.98 9.89
CA MET A 39 1.96 -1.30 8.79
C MET A 39 2.71 -1.49 7.49
N ILE A 40 1.97 -1.70 6.41
CA ILE A 40 2.53 -1.85 5.06
C ILE A 40 1.93 -0.76 4.19
N GLU A 41 2.78 0.16 3.68
CA GLU A 41 2.34 1.19 2.75
C GLU A 41 2.34 0.59 1.35
N ALA A 42 1.16 0.28 0.84
CA ALA A 42 1.01 -0.53 -0.36
C ALA A 42 1.06 0.27 -1.66
N GLY A 43 0.90 1.58 -1.60
CA GLY A 43 0.99 2.45 -2.76
C GLY A 43 -0.11 3.49 -2.82
N ASP A 44 -0.10 4.27 -3.90
CA ASP A 44 -1.10 5.29 -4.17
C ASP A 44 -2.05 4.77 -5.26
N PRO A 45 -3.33 4.52 -4.93
CA PRO A 45 -4.25 3.93 -5.91
C PRO A 45 -4.60 4.85 -7.07
N SER A 46 -4.25 6.14 -6.98
CA SER A 46 -4.48 7.07 -8.08
C SER A 46 -3.39 7.00 -9.16
N VAL A 47 -2.28 6.30 -8.90
CA VAL A 47 -1.18 6.17 -9.87
C VAL A 47 -1.59 5.34 -11.07
N SER A 48 -2.24 4.21 -10.86
CA SER A 48 -2.74 3.36 -11.95
C SER A 48 -3.77 2.37 -11.44
N PRO A 49 -4.61 1.81 -12.35
CA PRO A 49 -5.54 0.74 -11.98
C PRO A 49 -4.85 -0.49 -11.42
N ASN A 50 -3.65 -0.82 -11.89
CA ASN A 50 -2.91 -1.97 -11.40
C ASN A 50 -2.46 -1.78 -9.95
N VAL A 51 -2.04 -0.58 -9.58
CA VAL A 51 -1.67 -0.26 -8.20
C VAL A 51 -2.91 -0.37 -7.30
N ALA A 52 -4.04 0.20 -7.73
CA ALA A 52 -5.29 0.12 -6.98
C ALA A 52 -5.72 -1.35 -6.76
N LYS A 53 -5.62 -2.16 -7.81
CA LYS A 53 -5.96 -3.59 -7.73
C LYS A 53 -5.06 -4.34 -6.77
N ALA A 54 -3.76 -4.03 -6.78
CA ALA A 54 -2.81 -4.65 -5.86
C ALA A 54 -3.16 -4.31 -4.40
N ILE A 55 -3.48 -3.04 -4.13
CA ILE A 55 -3.87 -2.61 -2.78
C ILE A 55 -5.13 -3.35 -2.33
N GLU A 56 -6.13 -3.45 -3.20
CA GLU A 56 -7.36 -4.18 -2.89
C GLU A 56 -7.09 -5.63 -2.51
N LYS A 57 -6.26 -6.31 -3.29
CA LYS A 57 -5.92 -7.70 -3.02
C LYS A 57 -5.15 -7.87 -1.72
N ILE A 58 -4.18 -6.99 -1.47
CA ILE A 58 -3.40 -7.02 -0.23
C ILE A 58 -4.32 -6.77 0.97
N ALA A 59 -5.21 -5.79 0.88
CA ALA A 59 -6.14 -5.46 1.95
C ALA A 59 -7.10 -6.62 2.25
N SER A 60 -7.40 -7.46 1.27
CA SER A 60 -8.31 -8.60 1.43
C SER A 60 -7.64 -9.87 1.97
N LEU A 61 -6.31 -9.87 2.15
CA LEU A 61 -5.58 -11.05 2.60
C LEU A 61 -5.80 -11.40 4.07
N GLY A 62 -6.31 -10.47 4.88
CA GLY A 62 -6.47 -10.70 6.30
C GLY A 62 -5.16 -10.70 7.07
N LEU A 63 -4.19 -9.90 6.64
CA LEU A 63 -2.90 -9.79 7.31
C LEU A 63 -3.07 -9.16 8.70
N ARG A 64 -2.12 -9.44 9.61
CA ARG A 64 -2.08 -8.77 10.91
C ARG A 64 -1.62 -7.32 10.76
N ALA A 65 -0.73 -7.06 9.80
CA ALA A 65 -0.30 -5.70 9.50
C ALA A 65 -1.46 -4.88 8.93
N GLU A 66 -1.51 -3.61 9.29
CA GLU A 66 -2.45 -2.69 8.68
C GLU A 66 -1.95 -2.27 7.30
N VAL A 67 -2.87 -2.22 6.34
CA VAL A 67 -2.55 -1.79 4.98
C VAL A 67 -2.79 -0.30 4.87
N VAL A 68 -1.77 0.44 4.46
CA VAL A 68 -1.80 1.89 4.33
C VAL A 68 -1.77 2.25 2.84
N ALA A 69 -2.73 3.06 2.40
CA ALA A 69 -2.71 3.63 1.07
C ALA A 69 -2.20 5.06 1.13
N HIS A 70 -1.38 5.45 0.16
CA HIS A 70 -0.82 6.79 0.05
C HIS A 70 -1.74 7.65 -0.81
N SER A 71 -1.96 8.91 -0.42
CA SER A 71 -2.84 9.81 -1.16
C SER A 71 -2.42 11.25 -1.03
N ILE A 72 -2.59 12.03 -2.10
CA ILE A 72 -2.50 13.48 -1.99
C ILE A 72 -3.68 13.98 -1.15
N ALA A 73 -3.55 15.20 -0.63
CA ALA A 73 -4.59 15.80 0.22
C ALA A 73 -5.76 16.29 -0.64
N SER A 74 -6.54 15.35 -1.18
CA SER A 74 -7.73 15.63 -1.96
C SER A 74 -8.83 14.65 -1.60
N ARG A 75 -10.08 15.07 -1.71
CA ARG A 75 -11.21 14.21 -1.41
C ARG A 75 -11.23 12.97 -2.33
N SER A 76 -11.00 13.16 -3.63
CA SER A 76 -11.02 12.04 -4.57
C SER A 76 -9.92 11.03 -4.30
N GLY A 77 -8.71 11.49 -3.93
CA GLY A 77 -7.62 10.60 -3.58
C GLY A 77 -7.92 9.78 -2.32
N ILE A 78 -8.45 10.45 -1.30
CA ILE A 78 -8.81 9.79 -0.05
C ILE A 78 -9.94 8.78 -0.28
N ASP A 79 -10.94 9.14 -1.08
CA ASP A 79 -12.05 8.23 -1.39
C ASP A 79 -11.56 6.98 -2.13
N ARG A 80 -10.61 7.13 -3.06
CA ARG A 80 -10.02 5.98 -3.76
C ARG A 80 -9.27 5.07 -2.80
N ALA A 81 -8.51 5.65 -1.88
CA ALA A 81 -7.78 4.88 -0.88
C ALA A 81 -8.74 4.07 -0.01
N LYS A 82 -9.84 4.69 0.42
CA LYS A 82 -10.86 4.01 1.21
C LYS A 82 -11.55 2.91 0.41
N ALA A 83 -11.83 3.15 -0.86
CA ALA A 83 -12.48 2.18 -1.74
C ALA A 83 -11.63 0.93 -1.95
N CYS A 84 -10.31 1.04 -1.86
CA CYS A 84 -9.40 -0.10 -1.95
C CYS A 84 -9.39 -0.98 -0.69
N GLY A 85 -10.06 -0.56 0.37
CA GLY A 85 -10.13 -1.33 1.61
C GLY A 85 -8.94 -1.12 2.55
N ALA A 86 -8.14 -0.09 2.31
CA ALA A 86 -7.01 0.21 3.17
C ALA A 86 -7.47 0.56 4.59
N ASN A 87 -6.71 0.11 5.59
CA ASN A 87 -7.01 0.40 7.00
C ASN A 87 -6.69 1.85 7.35
N ARG A 88 -5.67 2.42 6.70
CA ARG A 88 -5.23 3.79 6.94
C ARG A 88 -4.86 4.48 5.65
N VAL A 89 -4.89 5.79 5.67
CA VAL A 89 -4.48 6.61 4.52
C VAL A 89 -3.36 7.53 4.98
N ALA A 90 -2.22 7.49 4.28
CA ALA A 90 -1.13 8.42 4.50
C ALA A 90 -1.31 9.59 3.52
N ILE A 91 -1.54 10.77 4.05
CA ILE A 91 -1.86 11.96 3.26
C ILE A 91 -0.62 12.85 3.15
N PHE A 92 -0.36 13.34 1.94
CA PHE A 92 0.73 14.29 1.73
C PHE A 92 0.26 15.48 0.90
N TYR A 93 0.98 16.59 1.06
CA TYR A 93 0.78 17.78 0.24
C TYR A 93 1.87 17.85 -0.82
N ALA A 94 1.46 18.07 -2.04
CA ALA A 94 2.37 18.24 -3.16
C ALA A 94 2.59 19.74 -3.45
#